data_1a6ae7ab739988592f7d06447bf2f4d9
#
_entry.id   1a6ae7ab739988592f7d06447bf2f4d9
#
_cell.length_a   1.000
_cell.length_b   1.000
_cell.length_c   1.000
_cell.angle_alpha   90.00
_cell.angle_beta   90.00
_cell.angle_gamma   90.00
#
_symmetry.space_group_name_H-M   'P 1'
#
loop_
_entity.id
_entity.type
_entity.pdbx_description
1 polymer ?
#
loop_
_entity_poly.entity_id
_entity_poly.type
_entity_poly.pdbx_seq_one_letter_code
_entity_poly.pdbx_strand_id
1 'polypeptide(L)'
;MTIELHTWNTPNGRKISVALEEMGLPYKVFPINITKGEQMAPAFLAISPNNKIPAIVDPDGPGGKRVSIFESGAILLYLGEKTGKFLPVPLIERIPVYEWLMWQMGGFGPMPGQVHHFIALENEADRAYGLKRYMAETRRLYGVLDRRLATREFVADALSVADFAILGWAWRHPRHKVALSDFSNVERWYGALMARPAVKRGMEAKLD
;
A
#
# COMPACT_ATOMS: atom_id res chain seq x y z
N MET A 1 -15.03 7.33 -17.16
CA MET A 1 -15.30 5.88 -17.02
C MET A 1 -14.90 5.40 -15.64
N THR A 2 -15.41 4.27 -15.14
CA THR A 2 -15.21 3.80 -13.76
C THR A 2 -14.12 2.73 -13.73
N ILE A 3 -13.09 2.89 -12.88
CA ILE A 3 -12.01 1.92 -12.72
C ILE A 3 -12.54 0.69 -11.97
N GLU A 4 -12.20 -0.52 -12.42
CA GLU A 4 -12.46 -1.75 -11.70
C GLU A 4 -11.30 -2.00 -10.73
N LEU A 5 -11.59 -2.10 -9.43
CA LEU A 5 -10.60 -2.44 -8.39
C LEU A 5 -10.82 -3.87 -7.92
N HIS A 6 -9.99 -4.78 -8.40
CA HIS A 6 -9.97 -6.19 -7.99
C HIS A 6 -9.09 -6.36 -6.77
N THR A 7 -9.69 -6.60 -5.60
CA THR A 7 -8.96 -6.49 -4.34
C THR A 7 -9.59 -7.31 -3.20
N TRP A 8 -8.96 -7.28 -2.05
CA TRP A 8 -9.45 -7.78 -0.77
C TRP A 8 -9.01 -6.87 0.36
N ASN A 9 -9.64 -6.96 1.54
CA ASN A 9 -9.35 -6.11 2.70
C ASN A 9 -7.95 -6.38 3.29
N THR A 10 -6.93 -5.89 2.63
CA THR A 10 -5.52 -6.06 2.96
C THR A 10 -4.77 -4.73 2.94
N PRO A 11 -3.56 -4.65 3.53
CA PRO A 11 -2.71 -3.48 3.41
C PRO A 11 -2.50 -2.99 1.98
N ASN A 12 -2.27 -3.91 1.04
CA ASN A 12 -2.05 -3.56 -0.37
C ASN A 12 -3.33 -3.10 -1.07
N GLY A 13 -4.49 -3.67 -0.73
CA GLY A 13 -5.79 -3.18 -1.21
C GLY A 13 -6.06 -1.75 -0.76
N ARG A 14 -5.77 -1.45 0.51
CA ARG A 14 -5.96 -0.10 1.09
C ARG A 14 -5.09 0.98 0.43
N LYS A 15 -3.90 0.65 -0.07
CA LYS A 15 -3.11 1.61 -0.85
C LYS A 15 -3.91 2.19 -2.02
N ILE A 16 -4.63 1.31 -2.72
CA ILE A 16 -5.31 1.68 -3.97
C ILE A 16 -6.65 2.36 -3.69
N SER A 17 -7.44 1.87 -2.74
CA SER A 17 -8.67 2.56 -2.36
C SER A 17 -8.40 3.98 -1.86
N VAL A 18 -7.35 4.19 -1.06
CA VAL A 18 -6.91 5.52 -0.61
C VAL A 18 -6.49 6.40 -1.79
N ALA A 19 -5.67 5.89 -2.70
CA ALA A 19 -5.21 6.65 -3.86
C ALA A 19 -6.38 7.07 -4.77
N LEU A 20 -7.31 6.16 -5.05
CA LEU A 20 -8.50 6.45 -5.88
C LEU A 20 -9.36 7.54 -5.26
N GLU A 21 -9.59 7.51 -3.94
CA GLU A 21 -10.33 8.54 -3.21
C GLU A 21 -9.61 9.89 -3.20
N GLU A 22 -8.29 9.91 -2.95
CA GLU A 22 -7.50 11.15 -2.93
C GLU A 22 -7.38 11.78 -4.32
N MET A 23 -7.35 10.97 -5.37
CA MET A 23 -7.31 11.45 -6.75
C MET A 23 -8.70 11.84 -7.28
N GLY A 24 -9.78 11.44 -6.60
CA GLY A 24 -11.16 11.70 -7.02
C GLY A 24 -11.58 10.85 -8.21
N LEU A 25 -11.02 9.65 -8.36
CA LEU A 25 -11.33 8.75 -9.46
C LEU A 25 -12.51 7.83 -9.09
N PRO A 26 -13.56 7.75 -9.93
CA PRO A 26 -14.65 6.81 -9.69
C PRO A 26 -14.17 5.37 -9.88
N TYR A 27 -14.51 4.51 -8.93
CA TYR A 27 -14.14 3.10 -8.98
C TYR A 27 -15.26 2.18 -8.49
N LYS A 28 -15.19 0.92 -8.91
CA LYS A 28 -16.05 -0.16 -8.44
C LYS A 28 -15.18 -1.29 -7.90
N VAL A 29 -15.48 -1.77 -6.70
CA VAL A 29 -14.78 -2.90 -6.09
C VAL A 29 -15.30 -4.22 -6.65
N PHE A 30 -14.37 -5.09 -6.99
CA PHE A 30 -14.56 -6.50 -7.34
C PHE A 30 -13.80 -7.33 -6.32
N PRO A 31 -14.47 -7.85 -5.28
CA PRO A 31 -13.81 -8.63 -4.24
C PRO A 31 -13.16 -9.89 -4.80
N ILE A 32 -11.93 -10.17 -4.39
CA ILE A 32 -11.20 -11.41 -4.69
C ILE A 32 -10.84 -12.05 -3.35
N ASN A 33 -11.63 -13.01 -2.92
CA ASN A 33 -11.45 -13.64 -1.61
C ASN A 33 -10.23 -14.56 -1.60
N ILE A 34 -9.12 -14.02 -1.12
CA ILE A 34 -7.84 -14.73 -1.05
C ILE A 34 -7.83 -15.88 -0.03
N THR A 35 -8.79 -15.90 0.91
CA THR A 35 -8.92 -17.02 1.86
C THR A 35 -9.61 -18.24 1.25
N LYS A 36 -10.33 -18.02 0.13
CA LYS A 36 -10.97 -19.08 -0.68
C LYS A 36 -10.19 -19.46 -1.93
N GLY A 37 -9.01 -18.84 -2.16
CA GLY A 37 -8.20 -19.13 -3.33
C GLY A 37 -8.70 -18.49 -4.63
N GLU A 38 -9.62 -17.52 -4.59
CA GLU A 38 -10.20 -16.88 -5.78
C GLU A 38 -9.16 -16.17 -6.64
N GLN A 39 -8.00 -15.78 -6.05
CA GLN A 39 -6.87 -15.21 -6.79
C GLN A 39 -6.22 -16.18 -7.79
N MET A 40 -6.56 -17.47 -7.72
CA MET A 40 -6.08 -18.50 -8.65
C MET A 40 -7.03 -18.71 -9.82
N ALA A 41 -8.18 -18.06 -9.83
CA ALA A 41 -9.16 -18.21 -10.92
C ALA A 41 -8.60 -17.68 -12.26
N PRO A 42 -8.82 -18.38 -13.39
CA PRO A 42 -8.29 -17.97 -14.70
C PRO A 42 -8.64 -16.52 -15.08
N ALA A 43 -9.85 -16.07 -14.75
CA ALA A 43 -10.29 -14.71 -15.02
C ALA A 43 -9.45 -13.66 -14.26
N PHE A 44 -9.04 -13.94 -13.02
CA PHE A 44 -8.17 -13.05 -12.27
C PHE A 44 -6.72 -13.14 -12.75
N LEU A 45 -6.22 -14.34 -13.06
CA LEU A 45 -4.87 -14.53 -13.61
C LEU A 45 -4.67 -13.76 -14.93
N ALA A 46 -5.71 -13.59 -15.73
CA ALA A 46 -5.65 -12.81 -16.97
C ALA A 46 -5.35 -11.32 -16.75
N ILE A 47 -5.64 -10.77 -15.57
CA ILE A 47 -5.37 -9.36 -15.21
C ILE A 47 -4.24 -9.21 -14.17
N SER A 48 -3.92 -10.28 -13.43
CA SER A 48 -2.84 -10.33 -12.44
C SER A 48 -2.11 -11.68 -12.53
N PRO A 49 -1.14 -11.82 -13.46
CA PRO A 49 -0.43 -13.09 -13.69
C PRO A 49 0.36 -13.58 -12.47
N ASN A 50 0.66 -12.71 -11.52
CA ASN A 50 1.29 -13.05 -10.24
C ASN A 50 0.29 -13.59 -9.20
N ASN A 51 -0.99 -13.76 -9.55
CA ASN A 51 -2.06 -14.21 -8.64
C ASN A 51 -2.11 -13.46 -7.29
N LYS A 52 -1.82 -12.18 -7.30
CA LYS A 52 -1.84 -11.29 -6.12
C LYS A 52 -2.80 -10.13 -6.33
N ILE A 53 -3.52 -9.77 -5.27
CA ILE A 53 -4.28 -8.53 -5.19
C ILE A 53 -3.38 -7.40 -4.66
N PRO A 54 -3.69 -6.12 -4.96
CA PRO A 54 -4.71 -5.63 -5.87
C PRO A 54 -4.30 -5.69 -7.34
N ALA A 55 -5.31 -5.70 -8.23
CA ALA A 55 -5.18 -5.35 -9.63
C ALA A 55 -6.26 -4.33 -9.99
N ILE A 56 -6.03 -3.51 -11.01
CA ILE A 56 -7.06 -2.62 -11.57
C ILE A 56 -7.30 -2.94 -13.05
N VAL A 57 -8.50 -2.64 -13.50
CA VAL A 57 -8.79 -2.54 -14.93
C VAL A 57 -9.33 -1.14 -15.20
N ASP A 58 -8.60 -0.39 -16.00
CA ASP A 58 -9.02 0.92 -16.46
C ASP A 58 -9.57 0.82 -17.88
N PRO A 59 -10.87 1.07 -18.10
CA PRO A 59 -11.47 1.03 -19.43
C PRO A 59 -11.02 2.19 -20.32
N ASP A 60 -10.47 3.25 -19.73
CA ASP A 60 -10.01 4.47 -20.39
C ASP A 60 -8.52 4.73 -20.07
N GLY A 61 -7.69 3.78 -20.41
CA GLY A 61 -6.24 3.87 -20.25
C GLY A 61 -5.57 4.70 -21.36
N PRO A 62 -4.23 4.62 -21.48
CA PRO A 62 -3.48 5.38 -22.46
C PRO A 62 -4.00 5.18 -23.88
N GLY A 63 -4.22 6.30 -24.59
CA GLY A 63 -4.81 6.29 -25.93
C GLY A 63 -6.27 5.82 -25.99
N GLY A 64 -7.01 5.90 -24.89
CA GLY A 64 -8.41 5.47 -24.79
C GLY A 64 -8.58 3.95 -24.79
N LYS A 65 -7.51 3.19 -24.56
CA LYS A 65 -7.54 1.72 -24.60
C LYS A 65 -7.71 1.15 -23.20
N ARG A 66 -8.50 0.07 -23.10
CA ARG A 66 -8.61 -0.70 -21.85
C ARG A 66 -7.24 -1.28 -21.47
N VAL A 67 -6.86 -1.12 -20.22
CA VAL A 67 -5.63 -1.67 -19.66
C VAL A 67 -5.88 -2.34 -18.31
N SER A 68 -5.21 -3.45 -18.05
CA SER A 68 -5.14 -4.08 -16.73
C SER A 68 -3.74 -3.88 -16.14
N ILE A 69 -3.67 -3.58 -14.84
CA ILE A 69 -2.42 -3.32 -14.15
C ILE A 69 -2.43 -4.06 -12.82
N PHE A 70 -1.40 -4.84 -12.57
CA PHE A 70 -1.12 -5.48 -11.30
C PHE A 70 0.13 -4.84 -10.65
N GLU A 71 0.48 -5.24 -9.44
CA GLU A 71 1.45 -4.62 -8.54
C GLU A 71 0.98 -3.27 -7.97
N SER A 72 0.78 -3.22 -6.65
CA SER A 72 0.23 -2.00 -6.02
C SER A 72 1.11 -0.77 -6.24
N GLY A 73 2.44 -0.92 -6.32
CA GLY A 73 3.35 0.18 -6.65
C GLY A 73 3.18 0.68 -8.08
N ALA A 74 3.05 -0.24 -9.06
CA ALA A 74 2.82 0.12 -10.45
C ALA A 74 1.44 0.79 -10.65
N ILE A 75 0.41 0.30 -9.96
CA ILE A 75 -0.92 0.92 -9.95
C ILE A 75 -0.85 2.35 -9.44
N LEU A 76 -0.15 2.60 -8.33
CA LEU A 76 0.00 3.93 -7.76
C LEU A 76 0.71 4.89 -8.72
N LEU A 77 1.78 4.45 -9.38
CA LEU A 77 2.48 5.25 -10.40
C LEU A 77 1.56 5.57 -11.57
N TYR A 78 0.86 4.55 -12.09
CA TYR A 78 -0.10 4.73 -13.19
C TYR A 78 -1.19 5.75 -12.85
N LEU A 79 -1.80 5.65 -11.67
CA LEU A 79 -2.83 6.59 -11.22
C LEU A 79 -2.29 8.01 -11.06
N GLY A 80 -1.04 8.15 -10.57
CA GLY A 80 -0.34 9.42 -10.49
C GLY A 80 -0.09 10.04 -11.88
N GLU A 81 0.40 9.26 -12.84
CA GLU A 81 0.58 9.70 -14.23
C GLU A 81 -0.75 10.08 -14.89
N LYS A 82 -1.78 9.24 -14.73
CA LYS A 82 -3.11 9.47 -15.31
C LYS A 82 -3.75 10.77 -14.83
N THR A 83 -3.55 11.13 -13.57
CA THR A 83 -4.23 12.28 -12.94
C THR A 83 -3.36 13.51 -12.82
N GLY A 84 -2.04 13.39 -12.95
CA GLY A 84 -1.08 14.45 -12.61
C GLY A 84 -1.07 14.81 -11.13
N LYS A 85 -1.57 13.92 -10.24
CA LYS A 85 -1.66 14.16 -8.80
C LYS A 85 -0.74 13.21 -8.02
N PHE A 86 -0.13 13.73 -6.94
CA PHE A 86 0.69 12.96 -6.01
C PHE A 86 1.91 12.25 -6.63
N LEU A 87 2.27 12.64 -7.85
CA LEU A 87 3.48 12.22 -8.56
C LEU A 87 4.03 13.43 -9.31
N PRO A 88 5.14 14.05 -8.86
CA PRO A 88 5.70 15.24 -9.49
C PRO A 88 6.10 15.00 -10.96
N VAL A 89 5.96 16.04 -11.79
CA VAL A 89 6.38 15.99 -13.20
C VAL A 89 7.90 16.08 -13.34
N PRO A 90 8.59 17.03 -12.65
CA PRO A 90 10.05 17.12 -12.73
C PRO A 90 10.72 15.87 -12.17
N LEU A 91 11.66 15.30 -12.94
CA LEU A 91 12.33 14.05 -12.55
C LEU A 91 13.05 14.17 -11.20
N ILE A 92 13.68 15.32 -10.96
CA ILE A 92 14.42 15.56 -9.70
C ILE A 92 13.52 15.48 -8.46
N GLU A 93 12.27 15.92 -8.56
CA GLU A 93 11.28 15.84 -7.50
C GLU A 93 10.65 14.44 -7.40
N ARG A 94 10.64 13.71 -8.53
CA ARG A 94 10.09 12.36 -8.65
C ARG A 94 11.02 11.29 -8.08
N ILE A 95 12.34 11.50 -8.12
CA ILE A 95 13.32 10.54 -7.59
C ILE A 95 13.00 10.13 -6.13
N PRO A 96 12.79 11.05 -5.18
CA PRO A 96 12.43 10.66 -3.81
C PRO A 96 11.14 9.86 -3.72
N VAL A 97 10.14 10.13 -4.59
CA VAL A 97 8.90 9.33 -4.63
C VAL A 97 9.21 7.90 -5.05
N TYR A 98 10.05 7.69 -6.07
CA TYR A 98 10.45 6.36 -6.51
C TYR A 98 11.24 5.61 -5.43
N GLU A 99 12.22 6.27 -4.79
CA GLU A 99 13.01 5.66 -3.72
C GLU A 99 12.11 5.16 -2.58
N TRP A 100 11.21 6.01 -2.07
CA TRP A 100 10.34 5.64 -0.95
C TRP A 100 9.24 4.67 -1.33
N LEU A 101 8.74 4.72 -2.58
CA LEU A 101 7.82 3.72 -3.09
C LEU A 101 8.51 2.35 -3.20
N MET A 102 9.72 2.28 -3.79
CA MET A 102 10.46 1.02 -3.91
C MET A 102 10.91 0.51 -2.54
N TRP A 103 11.32 1.39 -1.61
CA TRP A 103 11.59 1.03 -0.23
C TRP A 103 10.38 0.38 0.45
N GLN A 104 9.19 0.91 0.22
CA GLN A 104 7.97 0.31 0.74
C GLN A 104 7.69 -1.05 0.09
N MET A 105 7.79 -1.15 -1.24
CA MET A 105 7.51 -2.39 -1.97
C MET A 105 8.52 -3.51 -1.65
N GLY A 106 9.79 -3.17 -1.48
CA GLY A 106 10.86 -4.14 -1.20
C GLY A 106 11.07 -4.45 0.29
N GLY A 107 10.63 -3.56 1.19
CA GLY A 107 10.92 -3.66 2.63
C GLY A 107 9.70 -3.49 3.52
N PHE A 108 9.15 -2.27 3.59
CA PHE A 108 8.08 -1.91 4.55
C PHE A 108 6.70 -2.53 4.25
N GLY A 109 6.62 -3.46 3.34
CA GLY A 109 5.47 -4.31 3.07
C GLY A 109 5.80 -5.78 3.34
N PRO A 110 6.78 -6.35 2.59
CA PRO A 110 7.14 -7.76 2.74
C PRO A 110 7.59 -8.15 4.15
N MET A 111 8.42 -7.33 4.81
CA MET A 111 8.94 -7.68 6.13
C MET A 111 7.87 -7.68 7.23
N PRO A 112 7.01 -6.64 7.38
CA PRO A 112 5.84 -6.73 8.25
C PRO A 112 4.86 -7.83 7.85
N GLY A 113 4.78 -8.15 6.54
CA GLY A 113 3.97 -9.26 6.05
C GLY A 113 4.42 -10.62 6.62
N GLN A 114 5.72 -10.81 6.77
CA GLN A 114 6.27 -12.00 7.44
C GLN A 114 5.90 -12.02 8.93
N VAL A 115 5.86 -10.88 9.61
CA VAL A 115 5.37 -10.84 11.00
C VAL A 115 3.93 -11.38 11.08
N HIS A 116 3.05 -10.97 10.14
CA HIS A 116 1.68 -11.51 10.08
C HIS A 116 1.64 -13.03 9.87
N HIS A 117 2.53 -13.55 9.01
CA HIS A 117 2.65 -14.98 8.74
C HIS A 117 3.08 -15.74 9.99
N PHE A 118 4.19 -15.34 10.60
CA PHE A 118 4.74 -16.03 11.76
C PHE A 118 3.86 -15.93 13.01
N ILE A 119 3.13 -14.82 13.22
CA ILE A 119 2.15 -14.73 14.30
C ILE A 119 1.03 -15.77 14.15
N ALA A 120 0.65 -16.13 12.93
CA ALA A 120 -0.43 -17.06 12.64
C ALA A 120 -0.02 -18.53 12.75
N LEU A 121 1.27 -18.86 12.90
CA LEU A 121 1.71 -20.24 13.09
C LEU A 121 1.40 -20.73 14.50
N GLU A 122 0.81 -21.91 14.61
CA GLU A 122 0.46 -22.53 15.89
C GLU A 122 1.68 -23.12 16.59
N ASN A 123 2.58 -23.76 15.81
CA ASN A 123 3.80 -24.37 16.35
C ASN A 123 4.80 -23.27 16.78
N GLU A 124 5.17 -23.26 18.04
CA GLU A 124 6.08 -22.27 18.63
C GLU A 124 7.51 -22.39 18.09
N ALA A 125 8.00 -23.58 17.86
CA ALA A 125 9.36 -23.78 17.32
C ALA A 125 9.49 -23.21 15.91
N ASP A 126 8.48 -23.41 15.06
CA ASP A 126 8.44 -22.88 13.70
C ASP A 126 8.28 -21.35 13.69
N ARG A 127 7.55 -20.82 14.69
CA ARG A 127 7.26 -19.40 14.83
C ARG A 127 8.42 -18.58 15.38
N ALA A 128 9.12 -19.08 16.41
CA ALA A 128 9.97 -18.27 17.28
C ALA A 128 11.10 -17.54 16.53
N TYR A 129 11.88 -18.23 15.71
CA TYR A 129 12.99 -17.62 14.98
C TYR A 129 12.52 -16.58 13.96
N GLY A 130 11.54 -16.95 13.12
CA GLY A 130 11.02 -16.06 12.09
C GLY A 130 10.37 -14.82 12.68
N LEU A 131 9.54 -15.01 13.72
CA LEU A 131 8.88 -13.89 14.39
C LEU A 131 9.90 -12.92 14.98
N LYS A 132 10.90 -13.41 15.74
CA LYS A 132 11.97 -12.58 16.31
C LYS A 132 12.71 -11.80 15.23
N ARG A 133 13.11 -12.47 14.14
CA ARG A 133 13.84 -11.86 13.02
C ARG A 133 13.02 -10.74 12.34
N TYR A 134 11.79 -11.05 11.96
CA TYR A 134 10.97 -10.11 11.19
C TYR A 134 10.38 -8.98 12.03
N MET A 135 10.13 -9.20 13.32
CA MET A 135 9.78 -8.10 14.24
C MET A 135 10.94 -7.12 14.40
N ALA A 136 12.18 -7.61 14.55
CA ALA A 136 13.36 -6.74 14.64
C ALA A 136 13.53 -5.92 13.36
N GLU A 137 13.40 -6.54 12.19
CA GLU A 137 13.49 -5.84 10.90
C GLU A 137 12.33 -4.85 10.70
N THR A 138 11.11 -5.23 11.05
CA THR A 138 9.95 -4.33 11.00
C THR A 138 10.18 -3.10 11.87
N ARG A 139 10.66 -3.28 13.12
CA ARG A 139 10.96 -2.16 14.00
C ARG A 139 12.09 -1.28 13.46
N ARG A 140 13.12 -1.87 12.85
CA ARG A 140 14.19 -1.13 12.16
C ARG A 140 13.63 -0.24 11.04
N LEU A 141 12.71 -0.78 10.25
CA LEU A 141 12.05 -0.04 9.15
C LEU A 141 11.19 1.13 9.68
N TYR A 142 10.45 0.95 10.78
CA TYR A 142 9.77 2.07 11.44
C TYR A 142 10.77 3.15 11.88
N GLY A 143 11.93 2.77 12.41
CA GLY A 143 13.01 3.71 12.75
C GLY A 143 13.60 4.44 11.54
N VAL A 144 13.68 3.81 10.37
CA VAL A 144 14.07 4.47 9.11
C VAL A 144 13.04 5.52 8.72
N LEU A 145 11.76 5.15 8.76
CA LEU A 145 10.65 6.06 8.45
C LEU A 145 10.61 7.25 9.41
N ASP A 146 10.78 6.99 10.71
CA ASP A 146 10.76 8.02 11.75
C ASP A 146 11.86 9.07 11.53
N ARG A 147 13.10 8.62 11.27
CA ARG A 147 14.21 9.53 10.95
C ARG A 147 13.95 10.34 9.67
N ARG A 148 13.36 9.73 8.65
CA ARG A 148 13.00 10.47 7.42
C ARG A 148 12.00 11.57 7.69
N LEU A 149 11.01 11.31 8.53
CA LEU A 149 9.94 12.23 8.87
C LEU A 149 10.32 13.28 9.92
N ALA A 150 11.50 13.17 10.55
CA ALA A 150 11.94 14.11 11.58
C ALA A 150 12.02 15.56 11.11
N THR A 151 12.33 15.78 9.84
CA THR A 151 12.46 17.12 9.25
C THR A 151 11.51 17.34 8.06
N ARG A 152 10.56 16.43 7.85
CA ARG A 152 9.64 16.45 6.69
C ARG A 152 8.23 16.11 7.12
N GLU A 153 7.28 16.74 6.44
CA GLU A 153 5.87 16.42 6.64
C GLU A 153 5.51 15.08 5.98
N PHE A 154 6.04 14.83 4.78
CA PHE A 154 5.83 13.60 3.99
C PHE A 154 7.17 13.00 3.54
N VAL A 155 7.14 11.72 3.11
CA VAL A 155 8.38 10.99 2.82
C VAL A 155 9.16 11.52 1.62
N ALA A 156 8.48 12.16 0.66
CA ALA A 156 9.07 12.75 -0.55
C ALA A 156 8.87 14.27 -0.60
N ASP A 157 8.97 14.92 0.56
CA ASP A 157 8.77 16.35 0.83
C ASP A 157 7.31 16.80 0.68
N ALA A 158 6.66 16.55 -0.45
CA ALA A 158 5.21 16.72 -0.65
C ALA A 158 4.48 15.37 -0.55
N LEU A 159 3.18 15.43 -0.23
CA LEU A 159 2.30 14.25 -0.21
C LEU A 159 2.33 13.56 -1.58
N SER A 160 2.61 12.27 -1.58
CA SER A 160 2.85 11.50 -2.80
C SER A 160 2.26 10.09 -2.72
N VAL A 161 2.28 9.40 -3.85
CA VAL A 161 1.88 7.98 -3.93
C VAL A 161 2.73 7.08 -3.02
N ALA A 162 3.95 7.50 -2.66
CA ALA A 162 4.79 6.76 -1.71
C ALA A 162 4.19 6.78 -0.29
N ASP A 163 3.60 7.91 0.13
CA ASP A 163 2.92 8.00 1.43
C ASP A 163 1.69 7.08 1.48
N PHE A 164 0.92 6.99 0.41
CA PHE A 164 -0.23 6.07 0.35
C PHE A 164 0.20 4.61 0.42
N ALA A 165 1.33 4.27 -0.23
CA ALA A 165 1.90 2.94 -0.16
C ALA A 165 2.32 2.57 1.27
N ILE A 166 3.01 3.47 1.96
CA ILE A 166 3.50 3.26 3.32
C ILE A 166 2.32 3.22 4.31
N LEU A 167 1.35 4.13 4.17
CA LEU A 167 0.16 4.19 5.03
C LEU A 167 -0.61 2.87 5.05
N GLY A 168 -0.78 2.22 3.89
CA GLY A 168 -1.49 0.95 3.80
C GLY A 168 -0.91 -0.13 4.72
N TRP A 169 0.41 -0.12 4.95
CA TRP A 169 1.09 -1.03 5.87
C TRP A 169 1.22 -0.46 7.28
N ALA A 170 1.50 0.84 7.44
CA ALA A 170 1.56 1.48 8.76
C ALA A 170 0.24 1.33 9.53
N TRP A 171 -0.89 1.30 8.84
CA TRP A 171 -2.21 1.00 9.43
C TRP A 171 -2.24 -0.29 10.26
N ARG A 172 -1.39 -1.27 9.93
CA ARG A 172 -1.29 -2.55 10.64
C ARG A 172 -0.31 -2.54 11.81
N HIS A 173 0.18 -1.38 12.24
CA HIS A 173 1.14 -1.25 13.33
C HIS A 173 0.76 -2.05 14.60
N PRO A 174 -0.52 -2.15 15.03
CA PRO A 174 -0.86 -2.97 16.20
C PRO A 174 -0.58 -4.46 15.96
N ARG A 175 -0.85 -4.96 14.74
CA ARG A 175 -0.56 -6.34 14.36
C ARG A 175 0.94 -6.60 14.19
N HIS A 176 1.73 -5.58 13.90
CA HIS A 176 3.20 -5.63 13.91
C HIS A 176 3.80 -5.61 15.31
N LYS A 177 2.97 -5.42 16.36
CA LYS A 177 3.41 -5.19 17.73
C LYS A 177 4.29 -3.95 17.86
N VAL A 178 3.96 -2.89 17.11
CA VAL A 178 4.63 -1.60 17.12
C VAL A 178 3.68 -0.55 17.71
N ALA A 179 4.10 0.08 18.80
CA ALA A 179 3.44 1.28 19.32
C ALA A 179 3.97 2.49 18.53
N LEU A 180 3.08 3.30 17.95
CA LEU A 180 3.51 4.50 17.21
C LEU A 180 4.14 5.54 18.13
N SER A 181 3.79 5.56 19.41
CA SER A 181 4.43 6.40 20.43
C SER A 181 5.94 6.19 20.58
N ASP A 182 6.48 5.03 20.13
CA ASP A 182 7.91 4.79 20.05
C ASP A 182 8.57 5.51 18.85
N PHE A 183 7.76 6.08 17.93
CA PHE A 183 8.17 6.68 16.66
C PHE A 183 7.34 7.96 16.43
N SER A 184 7.63 9.02 17.17
CA SER A 184 6.79 10.23 17.26
C SER A 184 6.56 10.94 15.91
N ASN A 185 7.54 10.89 15.01
CA ASN A 185 7.40 11.47 13.67
C ASN A 185 6.47 10.62 12.79
N VAL A 186 6.53 9.29 12.92
CA VAL A 186 5.60 8.38 12.26
C VAL A 186 4.19 8.57 12.81
N GLU A 187 4.04 8.71 14.14
CA GLU A 187 2.75 8.96 14.77
C GLU A 187 2.10 10.24 14.25
N ARG A 188 2.86 11.35 14.20
CA ARG A 188 2.42 12.63 13.62
C ARG A 188 1.97 12.47 12.16
N TRP A 189 2.82 11.87 11.32
CA TRP A 189 2.55 11.64 9.90
C TRP A 189 1.32 10.75 9.69
N TYR A 190 1.22 9.66 10.45
CA TYR A 190 0.09 8.74 10.40
C TYR A 190 -1.21 9.43 10.78
N GLY A 191 -1.20 10.21 11.88
CA GLY A 191 -2.36 10.97 12.33
C GLY A 191 -2.81 12.01 11.31
N ALA A 192 -1.86 12.74 10.71
CA ALA A 192 -2.15 13.73 9.65
C ALA A 192 -2.80 13.08 8.42
N LEU A 193 -2.30 11.93 7.96
CA LEU A 193 -2.90 11.21 6.85
C LEU A 193 -4.28 10.65 7.19
N MET A 194 -4.43 10.01 8.35
CA MET A 194 -5.71 9.44 8.78
C MET A 194 -6.78 10.51 9.06
N ALA A 195 -6.40 11.76 9.29
CA ALA A 195 -7.34 12.88 9.43
C ALA A 195 -7.93 13.34 8.10
N ARG A 196 -7.32 13.01 6.96
CA ARG A 196 -7.79 13.45 5.63
C ARG A 196 -9.10 12.76 5.25
N PRO A 197 -10.13 13.50 4.80
CA PRO A 197 -11.43 12.90 4.47
C PRO A 197 -11.38 11.82 3.40
N ALA A 198 -10.55 11.99 2.35
CA ALA A 198 -10.40 10.99 1.29
C ALA A 198 -9.67 9.73 1.79
N VAL A 199 -8.64 9.89 2.64
CA VAL A 199 -7.97 8.75 3.29
C VAL A 199 -8.97 7.96 4.14
N LYS A 200 -9.80 8.63 4.95
CA LYS A 200 -10.85 7.96 5.74
C LYS A 200 -11.77 7.13 4.85
N ARG A 201 -12.32 7.72 3.78
CA ARG A 201 -13.19 6.97 2.85
C ARG A 201 -12.46 5.76 2.24
N GLY A 202 -11.21 5.93 1.79
CA GLY A 202 -10.42 4.84 1.21
C GLY A 202 -10.10 3.73 2.22
N MET A 203 -9.84 4.09 3.48
CA MET A 203 -9.60 3.13 4.56
C MET A 203 -10.88 2.42 5.04
N GLU A 204 -12.04 3.04 4.89
CA GLU A 204 -13.35 2.50 5.25
C GLU A 204 -14.06 1.83 4.07
N ALA A 205 -13.55 1.98 2.85
CA ALA A 205 -14.14 1.37 1.67
C ALA A 205 -14.37 -0.14 1.87
N LYS A 206 -15.56 -0.62 1.48
CA LYS A 206 -15.89 -2.06 1.56
C LYS A 206 -15.12 -2.78 0.45
N LEU A 207 -14.08 -3.52 0.82
CA LEU A 207 -13.18 -4.23 -0.10
C LEU A 207 -13.39 -5.76 -0.09
N ASP A 208 -14.33 -6.26 0.70
CA ASP A 208 -14.68 -7.66 0.90
C ASP A 208 -16.21 -7.86 0.95
#